data_4dd742aac4bc75ec5ac69e0398cc9028
#
_entry.id   4dd742aac4bc75ec5ac69e0398cc9028
#
_cell.length_a   1.000
_cell.length_b   1.000
_cell.length_c   1.000
_cell.angle_alpha   90.00
_cell.angle_beta   90.00
_cell.angle_gamma   90.00
#
_symmetry.space_group_name_H-M   'P 1'
#
loop_
_entity.id
_entity.type
_entity.pdbx_description
1 polymer ?
#
loop_
_entity_poly.entity_id
_entity_poly.type
_entity_poly.pdbx_seq_one_letter_code
_entity_poly.pdbx_strand_id
1 'polypeptide(L)'
;MKYIIQEYQTDAQGNTLIVTPEQRNDYFEAESVFYYKLSFAATSDLEKHTVLMMTNEGETLLQKCYTAEEKAAKRAQDNPPEPQEGGGSE
;
A
#
# COMPACT_ATOMS: atom_id res chain seq x y z
N MET A 1 22.96 4.12 -11.39
CA MET A 1 21.79 3.28 -11.53
C MET A 1 20.55 4.10 -11.23
N LYS A 2 19.45 3.81 -11.89
CA LYS A 2 18.21 4.51 -11.65
C LYS A 2 17.24 3.61 -10.93
N TYR A 3 16.45 4.21 -10.04
CA TYR A 3 15.44 3.51 -9.29
C TYR A 3 14.08 4.08 -9.70
N ILE A 4 13.14 3.18 -9.95
CA ILE A 4 11.81 3.54 -10.45
C ILE A 4 10.79 3.13 -9.40
N ILE A 5 9.95 4.07 -9.01
CA ILE A 5 8.88 3.80 -8.06
C ILE A 5 7.56 3.83 -8.82
N GLN A 6 6.82 2.73 -8.78
CA GLN A 6 5.56 2.60 -9.49
C GLN A 6 4.42 2.38 -8.50
N GLU A 7 3.25 2.86 -8.88
CA GLU A 7 2.07 2.75 -8.03
C GLU A 7 0.89 2.33 -8.90
N TYR A 8 0.13 1.33 -8.43
CA TYR A 8 -1.06 0.82 -9.10
C TYR A 8 -2.23 0.94 -8.15
N GLN A 9 -3.36 1.43 -8.65
CA GLN A 9 -4.57 1.64 -7.86
C GLN A 9 -5.73 0.92 -8.55
N THR A 10 -6.33 -0.05 -7.87
CA THR A 10 -7.44 -0.82 -8.44
C THR A 10 -8.68 -0.51 -7.62
N ASP A 11 -9.77 -0.14 -8.33
CA ASP A 11 -11.03 0.19 -7.65
C ASP A 11 -11.90 -1.08 -7.50
N ALA A 12 -13.08 -0.89 -6.90
CA ALA A 12 -13.97 -2.03 -6.60
C ALA A 12 -14.52 -2.67 -7.87
N GLN A 13 -14.50 -1.96 -8.98
CA GLN A 13 -14.97 -2.49 -10.26
C GLN A 13 -13.88 -3.22 -11.02
N GLY A 14 -12.66 -3.26 -10.48
CA GLY A 14 -11.55 -3.96 -11.10
C GLY A 14 -10.75 -3.10 -12.08
N ASN A 15 -11.04 -1.81 -12.17
CA ASN A 15 -10.27 -0.92 -13.03
C ASN A 15 -8.98 -0.52 -12.34
N THR A 16 -7.86 -0.60 -13.06
CA THR A 16 -6.56 -0.29 -12.51
C THR A 16 -6.00 0.98 -13.15
N LEU A 17 -5.66 1.93 -12.30
CA LEU A 17 -4.95 3.14 -12.71
C LEU A 17 -3.48 2.94 -12.42
N ILE A 18 -2.65 3.21 -13.43
CA ILE A 18 -1.20 3.18 -13.29
C ILE A 18 -0.76 4.61 -13.09
N VAL A 19 -0.27 4.91 -11.89
CA VAL A 19 0.20 6.26 -11.59
C VAL A 19 1.54 6.47 -12.29
N THR A 20 1.79 7.71 -12.75
CA THR A 20 3.03 8.04 -13.44
C THR A 20 4.22 7.66 -12.56
N PRO A 21 5.16 6.84 -13.06
CA PRO A 21 6.30 6.42 -12.26
C PRO A 21 7.22 7.59 -11.93
N GLU A 22 7.90 7.49 -10.79
CA GLU A 22 8.92 8.46 -10.41
C GLU A 22 10.28 7.77 -10.46
N GLN A 23 11.31 8.56 -10.77
CA GLN A 23 12.66 8.05 -10.84
C GLN A 23 13.56 8.82 -9.90
N ARG A 24 14.53 8.11 -9.33
CA ARG A 24 15.57 8.72 -8.50
C ARG A 24 16.88 8.03 -8.81
N ASN A 25 17.98 8.76 -8.64
CA ASN A 25 19.30 8.21 -8.89
C ASN A 25 19.95 7.68 -7.62
N ASP A 26 19.41 8.02 -6.48
CA ASP A 26 19.94 7.60 -5.19
C ASP A 26 18.97 6.62 -4.55
N TYR A 27 19.52 5.52 -4.02
CA TYR A 27 18.68 4.48 -3.41
C TYR A 27 17.83 5.03 -2.25
N PHE A 28 18.43 5.83 -1.39
CA PHE A 28 17.73 6.30 -0.19
C PHE A 28 16.67 7.33 -0.54
N GLU A 29 16.88 8.12 -1.59
CA GLU A 29 15.84 9.03 -2.07
C GLU A 29 14.69 8.23 -2.65
N ALA A 30 15.00 7.17 -3.41
CA ALA A 30 13.97 6.32 -3.99
C ALA A 30 13.18 5.60 -2.89
N GLU A 31 13.88 5.11 -1.87
CA GLU A 31 13.24 4.45 -0.75
C GLU A 31 12.29 5.41 -0.02
N SER A 32 12.71 6.66 0.12
CA SER A 32 11.87 7.67 0.74
C SER A 32 10.59 7.90 -0.05
N VAL A 33 10.69 7.96 -1.38
CA VAL A 33 9.52 8.09 -2.23
C VAL A 33 8.61 6.87 -2.09
N PHE A 34 9.21 5.68 -2.05
CA PHE A 34 8.46 4.44 -1.90
C PHE A 34 7.63 4.48 -0.61
N TYR A 35 8.24 4.82 0.51
CA TYR A 35 7.53 4.84 1.79
C TYR A 35 6.52 5.97 1.87
N TYR A 36 6.79 7.09 1.21
CA TYR A 36 5.84 8.19 1.15
C TYR A 36 4.56 7.74 0.45
N LYS A 37 4.71 7.10 -0.72
CA LYS A 37 3.56 6.58 -1.44
C LYS A 37 2.87 5.46 -0.66
N LEU A 38 3.66 4.64 0.02
CA LEU A 38 3.12 3.56 0.81
C LEU A 38 2.25 4.06 1.96
N SER A 39 2.60 5.21 2.52
CA SER A 39 1.81 5.79 3.61
C SER A 39 0.40 6.13 3.15
N PHE A 40 0.24 6.56 1.90
CA PHE A 40 -1.09 6.81 1.35
C PHE A 40 -1.81 5.51 1.03
N ALA A 41 -1.07 4.53 0.51
CA ALA A 41 -1.66 3.22 0.20
C ALA A 41 -2.22 2.56 1.46
N ALA A 42 -1.55 2.73 2.58
CA ALA A 42 -1.96 2.11 3.83
C ALA A 42 -3.32 2.62 4.30
N THR A 43 -3.69 3.84 3.93
CA THR A 43 -4.94 4.45 4.40
C THR A 43 -5.97 4.63 3.29
N SER A 44 -5.69 4.18 2.07
CA SER A 44 -6.61 4.37 0.96
C SER A 44 -7.78 3.39 1.08
N ASP A 45 -8.89 3.74 0.43
CA ASP A 45 -10.08 2.90 0.41
C ASP A 45 -10.17 2.06 -0.86
N LEU A 46 -9.09 2.02 -1.62
CA LEU A 46 -9.08 1.28 -2.87
C LEU A 46 -9.10 -0.22 -2.62
N GLU A 47 -9.66 -0.96 -3.58
CA GLU A 47 -9.70 -2.42 -3.49
C GLU A 47 -8.29 -3.00 -3.39
N LYS A 48 -7.37 -2.47 -4.21
CA LYS A 48 -5.95 -2.84 -4.15
C LYS A 48 -5.12 -1.59 -4.39
N HIS A 49 -4.04 -1.47 -3.64
CA HIS A 49 -3.14 -0.33 -3.79
C HIS A 49 -1.72 -0.85 -3.64
N THR A 50 -0.99 -0.90 -4.74
CA THR A 50 0.33 -1.50 -4.79
C THR A 50 1.38 -0.43 -5.06
N VAL A 51 2.48 -0.48 -4.30
CA VAL A 51 3.64 0.36 -4.55
C VAL A 51 4.84 -0.55 -4.69
N LEU A 52 5.68 -0.29 -5.68
CA LEU A 52 6.91 -1.07 -5.84
C LEU A 52 8.05 -0.15 -6.23
N MET A 53 9.26 -0.57 -5.88
CA MET A 53 10.49 0.10 -6.26
C MET A 53 11.36 -0.90 -6.96
N MET A 54 11.84 -0.53 -8.16
CA MET A 54 12.64 -1.42 -8.98
C MET A 54 13.81 -0.65 -9.58
N THR A 55 14.79 -1.38 -10.06
CA THR A 55 15.88 -0.77 -10.80
C THR A 55 15.47 -0.59 -12.26
N ASN A 56 16.20 0.27 -12.97
CA ASN A 56 15.94 0.45 -14.41
C ASN A 56 16.33 -0.78 -15.23
N GLU A 57 16.88 -1.81 -14.58
CA GLU A 57 17.16 -3.07 -15.25
C GLU A 57 16.08 -4.12 -14.97
N GLY A 58 15.01 -3.73 -14.27
CA GLY A 58 13.85 -4.61 -14.06
C GLY A 58 13.85 -5.40 -12.78
N GLU A 59 14.83 -5.20 -11.91
CA GLU A 59 14.86 -5.91 -10.63
C GLU A 59 13.98 -5.22 -9.61
N THR A 60 13.06 -5.96 -8.99
CA THR A 60 12.19 -5.41 -7.94
C THR A 60 12.92 -5.49 -6.61
N LEU A 61 13.04 -4.34 -5.97
CA LEU A 61 13.75 -4.23 -4.69
C LEU A 61 12.79 -4.22 -3.50
N LEU A 62 11.68 -3.50 -3.61
CA LEU A 62 10.68 -3.38 -2.56
C LEU A 62 9.31 -3.45 -3.22
N GLN A 63 8.37 -4.07 -2.53
CA GLN A 63 7.01 -4.16 -3.04
C GLN A 63 6.04 -4.39 -1.89
N LYS A 64 4.91 -3.69 -1.92
CA LYS A 64 3.85 -3.90 -0.94
C LYS A 64 2.51 -3.63 -1.61
N CYS A 65 1.57 -4.54 -1.42
CA CYS A 65 0.21 -4.37 -1.92
C CYS A 65 -0.74 -4.40 -0.73
N TYR A 66 -1.56 -3.37 -0.62
CA TYR A 66 -2.63 -3.33 0.36
C TYR A 66 -3.94 -3.65 -0.35
N THR A 67 -4.73 -4.55 0.22
CA THR A 67 -6.07 -4.86 -0.29
C THR A 67 -7.09 -4.44 0.74
N ALA A 68 -8.30 -4.13 0.27
CA ALA A 68 -9.39 -3.76 1.17
C ALA A 68 -9.70 -4.90 2.14
N GLU A 69 -9.63 -6.12 1.65
CA GLU A 69 -9.90 -7.30 2.47
C GLU A 69 -8.86 -7.45 3.58
N GLU A 70 -7.59 -7.28 3.25
CA GLU A 70 -6.51 -7.37 4.21
C GLU A 70 -6.63 -6.29 5.28
N LYS A 71 -6.97 -5.07 4.86
CA LYS A 71 -7.14 -3.97 5.78
C LYS A 71 -8.31 -4.20 6.72
N ALA A 72 -9.41 -4.71 6.19
CA ALA A 72 -10.58 -5.00 7.01
C ALA A 72 -10.27 -6.06 8.05
N ALA A 73 -9.54 -7.11 7.65
CA ALA A 73 -9.15 -8.18 8.55
C ALA A 73 -8.22 -7.66 9.64
N LYS A 74 -7.29 -6.79 9.26
CA LYS A 74 -6.33 -6.22 10.21
C LYS A 74 -7.03 -5.30 11.21
N ARG A 75 -7.97 -4.48 10.73
CA ARG A 75 -8.73 -3.61 11.61
C ARG A 75 -9.58 -4.39 12.58
N ALA A 76 -10.18 -5.49 12.13
CA ALA A 76 -10.97 -6.35 13.01
C ALA A 76 -10.10 -6.95 14.10
N GLN A 77 -8.84 -7.21 13.79
CA GLN A 77 -7.89 -7.75 14.76
C GLN A 77 -7.44 -6.70 15.77
N ASP A 78 -7.15 -5.48 15.28
CA ASP A 78 -6.67 -4.39 16.14
C ASP A 78 -7.80 -3.75 16.92
N ASN A 79 -9.01 -3.74 16.37
CA ASN A 79 -10.18 -3.14 16.97
C ASN A 79 -11.32 -4.16 16.95
N PRO A 80 -11.21 -5.23 17.74
CA PRO A 80 -12.25 -6.24 17.71
C PRO A 80 -13.59 -5.65 18.17
N PRO A 81 -14.69 -6.21 17.69
CA PRO A 81 -16.00 -5.76 18.15
C PRO A 81 -16.06 -5.85 19.67
N GLU A 82 -16.71 -4.85 20.28
CA GLU A 82 -16.89 -4.85 21.70
C GLU A 82 -17.51 -6.17 22.13
N PRO A 83 -16.98 -6.79 23.19
CA PRO A 83 -17.68 -7.92 23.77
C PRO A 83 -19.03 -7.38 24.18
N GLN A 84 -19.95 -8.07 23.79
CA GLN A 84 -21.28 -7.60 24.14
C GLN A 84 -21.49 -7.91 25.58
N GLU A 85 -21.12 -7.04 26.30
CA GLU A 85 -20.79 -7.12 27.19
C GLU A 85 -21.28 -7.00 27.79
N GLY A 86 -20.83 -6.89 27.52
CA GLY A 86 -20.80 -6.74 27.60
C GLY A 86 -20.79 -6.59 28.10
N GLY A 87 -20.79 -6.42 28.20
CA GLY A 87 -20.60 -6.10 28.23
C GLY A 87 -20.37 -5.84 28.69
N GLY A 88 -20.45 -5.74 28.96
CA GLY A 88 -20.21 -5.33 29.05
C GLY A 88 -20.01 -4.93 29.61
N SER A 89 -20.04 -4.77 29.84
CA SER A 89 -19.84 -4.35 30.02
C SER A 89 -19.86 -4.02 30.29
N GLU A 90 -19.97 -3.68 30.55
CA GLU A 90 -19.97 -3.36 30.35
C GLU A 90 -20.22 -3.19 30.65
#